data_0ed804f3f86dea4fea5ea4d112335675
#
_entry.id   0ed804f3f86dea4fea5ea4d112335675
#
_cell.length_a   1.000
_cell.length_b   1.000
_cell.length_c   1.000
_cell.angle_alpha   90.00
_cell.angle_beta   90.00
_cell.angle_gamma   90.00
#
_symmetry.space_group_name_H-M   'P 1'
#
loop_
_entity.id
_entity.type
_entity.pdbx_description
1 polymer ?
#
loop_
_entity_poly.entity_id
_entity_poly.type
_entity_poly.pdbx_seq_one_letter_code
_entity_poly.pdbx_strand_id
1 'polypeptide(L)' 'MTAQKITIEPVTRIEGHAKVTIHLKEDGSVEHAYFHVNEFRGFEKFCEGRLVQEMPQITPRICGICPVSHHLAAAKAG' A
#
# COMPACT_ATOMS: atom_id res chain seq x y z
N MET A 1 29.14 -7.58 -12.76
CA MET A 1 28.08 -8.28 -12.04
C MET A 1 26.74 -7.89 -12.61
N THR A 2 25.82 -8.82 -12.64
CA THR A 2 24.46 -8.54 -13.11
C THR A 2 23.62 -7.96 -11.98
N ALA A 3 22.66 -7.12 -12.33
CA ALA A 3 21.69 -6.60 -11.38
C ALA A 3 20.86 -7.75 -10.81
N GLN A 4 20.47 -7.63 -9.55
CA GLN A 4 19.71 -8.65 -8.85
C GLN A 4 18.31 -8.16 -8.54
N LYS A 5 17.42 -9.12 -8.39
CA LYS A 5 16.03 -8.87 -8.02
C LYS A 5 15.69 -9.72 -6.81
N ILE A 6 15.16 -9.08 -5.78
CA ILE A 6 14.66 -9.77 -4.60
C ILE A 6 13.14 -9.73 -4.65
N THR A 7 12.50 -10.90 -4.46
CA THR A 7 11.05 -10.99 -4.44
C THR A 7 10.60 -11.54 -3.10
N ILE A 8 9.70 -10.83 -2.45
CA ILE A 8 9.04 -11.28 -1.21
C ILE A 8 7.59 -11.58 -1.56
N GLU A 9 7.22 -12.86 -1.54
CA GLU A 9 5.88 -13.28 -1.92
C GLU A 9 5.51 -14.59 -1.21
N PRO A 10 4.44 -14.62 -0.42
CA PRO A 10 3.65 -13.45 -0.03
C PRO A 10 4.32 -12.66 1.09
N VAL A 11 3.94 -11.40 1.21
CA VAL A 11 4.30 -10.62 2.39
C VAL A 11 3.49 -11.16 3.55
N THR A 12 4.17 -11.40 4.69
CA THR A 12 3.52 -11.90 5.88
C THR A 12 3.33 -10.79 6.91
N ARG A 13 2.54 -11.08 7.95
CA ARG A 13 2.23 -10.15 9.05
C ARG A 13 1.51 -8.91 8.55
N ILE A 14 0.65 -9.10 7.56
CA ILE A 14 -0.25 -8.06 7.06
C ILE A 14 -1.64 -8.67 6.87
N GLU A 15 -2.64 -7.83 6.80
CA GLU A 15 -3.97 -8.24 6.34
C GLU A 15 -4.01 -8.11 4.83
N GLY A 16 -4.59 -9.11 4.16
CA GLY A 16 -4.67 -9.13 2.72
C GLY A 16 -3.43 -9.75 2.09
N HIS A 17 -3.27 -9.50 0.79
CA HIS A 17 -2.22 -10.14 -0.01
C HIS A 17 -1.38 -9.09 -0.71
N ALA A 18 -0.09 -9.26 -0.66
CA ALA A 18 0.84 -8.34 -1.30
C ALA A 18 2.12 -9.06 -1.69
N LYS A 19 2.86 -8.41 -2.58
CA LYS A 19 4.18 -8.86 -3.02
C LYS A 19 5.10 -7.64 -3.02
N VAL A 20 6.33 -7.83 -2.62
CA VAL A 20 7.36 -6.78 -2.69
C VAL A 20 8.44 -7.24 -3.63
N THR A 21 8.83 -6.39 -4.58
CA THR A 21 9.98 -6.63 -5.42
C THR A 21 10.98 -5.51 -5.23
N ILE A 22 12.26 -5.88 -5.14
CA ILE A 22 13.35 -4.95 -4.95
C ILE A 22 14.37 -5.22 -6.05
N HIS A 23 14.64 -4.20 -6.87
CA HIS A 23 15.63 -4.28 -7.94
C HIS A 23 16.91 -3.63 -7.45
N LEU A 24 18.00 -4.39 -7.45
CA LEU A 24 19.29 -3.93 -6.98
C LEU A 24 20.18 -3.58 -8.16
N LYS A 25 21.00 -2.54 -8.00
CA LYS A 25 22.06 -2.21 -8.95
C LYS A 25 23.22 -3.17 -8.75
N GLU A 26 24.17 -3.12 -9.67
CA GLU A 26 25.36 -3.99 -9.63
C GLU A 26 26.18 -3.77 -8.37
N ASP A 27 26.16 -2.56 -7.81
CA ASP A 27 26.90 -2.22 -6.60
C ASP A 27 26.17 -2.60 -5.31
N GLY A 28 24.98 -3.19 -5.42
CA GLY A 28 24.19 -3.61 -4.26
C GLY A 28 23.21 -2.59 -3.74
N SER A 29 23.21 -1.37 -4.29
CA SER A 29 22.24 -0.37 -3.86
C SER A 29 20.87 -0.63 -4.51
N VAL A 30 19.81 -0.11 -3.88
CA VAL A 30 18.44 -0.28 -4.38
C VAL A 30 18.22 0.66 -5.55
N GLU A 31 17.82 0.11 -6.70
CA GLU A 31 17.43 0.91 -7.86
C GLU A 31 15.94 1.24 -7.79
N HIS A 32 15.11 0.22 -7.60
CA HIS A 32 13.66 0.35 -7.49
C HIS A 32 13.15 -0.61 -6.44
N ALA A 33 12.07 -0.22 -5.76
CA ALA A 33 11.33 -1.10 -4.89
C ALA A 33 9.85 -0.90 -5.19
N TYR A 34 9.11 -2.00 -5.33
CA TYR A 34 7.69 -1.96 -5.65
C TYR A 34 6.90 -2.76 -4.62
N PHE A 35 5.80 -2.19 -4.19
CA PHE A 35 4.81 -2.87 -3.37
C PHE A 35 3.60 -3.20 -4.27
N HIS A 36 3.41 -4.49 -4.53
CA HIS A 36 2.33 -4.93 -5.42
C HIS A 36 1.12 -5.31 -4.59
N VAL A 37 0.02 -4.63 -4.84
CA VAL A 37 -1.26 -4.91 -4.19
C VAL A 37 -2.00 -5.92 -5.05
N ASN A 38 -2.25 -7.11 -4.48
CA ASN A 38 -2.92 -8.19 -5.20
C ASN A 38 -4.43 -8.18 -4.98
N GLU A 39 -4.91 -7.27 -4.13
CA GLU A 39 -6.32 -7.13 -3.81
C GLU A 39 -6.98 -6.09 -4.72
N PHE A 40 -8.31 -5.98 -4.60
CA PHE A 40 -9.08 -5.01 -5.35
C PHE A 40 -8.62 -3.58 -5.03
N ARG A 41 -8.49 -2.77 -6.07
CA ARG A 41 -8.07 -1.37 -5.94
C ARG A 41 -9.11 -0.46 -6.59
N GLY A 42 -8.90 0.85 -6.46
CA GLY A 42 -9.78 1.85 -7.06
C GLY A 42 -10.32 2.83 -6.03
N PHE A 43 -10.10 2.57 -4.75
CA PHE A 43 -10.58 3.46 -3.69
C PHE A 43 -9.87 4.81 -3.72
N GLU A 44 -8.63 4.84 -4.17
CA GLU A 44 -7.90 6.10 -4.36
C GLU A 44 -8.59 7.00 -5.37
N LYS A 45 -9.15 6.41 -6.42
CA LYS A 45 -9.90 7.16 -7.43
C LYS A 45 -11.24 7.64 -6.88
N PHE A 46 -11.89 6.79 -6.10
CA PHE A 46 -13.16 7.12 -5.44
C PHE A 46 -13.01 8.33 -4.52
N CYS A 47 -11.85 8.47 -3.88
CA CYS A 47 -11.59 9.54 -2.93
C CYS A 47 -11.28 10.87 -3.60
N GLU A 48 -10.92 10.88 -4.88
CA GLU A 48 -10.62 12.12 -5.58
C GLU A 48 -11.82 13.06 -5.58
N GLY A 49 -11.56 14.35 -5.34
CA GLY A 49 -12.60 15.36 -5.34
C GLY A 49 -13.40 15.46 -4.05
N ARG A 50 -13.10 14.62 -3.06
CA ARG A 50 -13.75 14.67 -1.77
C ARG A 50 -13.05 15.66 -0.84
N LEU A 51 -13.81 16.28 0.06
CA LEU A 51 -13.22 17.17 1.07
C LEU A 51 -12.37 16.34 2.03
N VAL A 52 -11.27 16.93 2.49
CA VAL A 52 -10.38 16.25 3.42
C VAL A 52 -11.09 15.86 4.72
N GLN A 53 -12.05 16.66 5.15
CA GLN A 53 -12.82 16.37 6.37
C GLN A 53 -13.71 15.14 6.22
N GLU A 54 -14.06 14.76 4.99
CA GLU A 54 -14.89 13.58 4.74
C GLU A 54 -14.09 12.29 4.79
N MET A 55 -12.77 12.37 4.63
CA MET A 55 -11.94 11.17 4.51
C MET A 55 -12.00 10.24 5.71
N PRO A 56 -11.97 10.74 6.96
CA PRO A 56 -12.10 9.84 8.11
C PRO A 56 -13.43 9.10 8.18
N GLN A 57 -14.47 9.58 7.48
CA GLN A 57 -15.76 8.91 7.42
C GLN A 57 -15.86 7.92 6.26
N ILE A 58 -15.12 8.18 5.16
CA ILE A 58 -15.16 7.37 3.95
C ILE A 58 -14.22 6.17 4.05
N THR A 59 -12.99 6.42 4.50
CA THR A 59 -11.93 5.42 4.45
C THR A 59 -12.19 4.17 5.29
N PRO A 60 -12.86 4.23 6.46
CA PRO A 60 -13.16 3.01 7.21
C PRO A 60 -13.98 1.98 6.43
N ARG A 61 -14.72 2.43 5.41
CA ARG A 61 -15.56 1.55 4.60
C ARG A 61 -14.78 0.71 3.61
N ILE A 62 -13.48 0.96 3.46
CA ILE A 62 -12.61 0.18 2.57
C ILE A 62 -12.47 -1.25 3.09
N CYS A 63 -12.41 -1.41 4.40
CA CYS A 63 -12.16 -2.71 5.01
C CYS A 63 -13.08 -2.93 6.21
N GLY A 64 -13.75 -4.08 6.24
CA GLY A 64 -14.63 -4.43 7.35
C GLY A 64 -13.90 -4.97 8.58
N ILE A 65 -12.65 -5.44 8.40
CA ILE A 65 -11.86 -6.01 9.48
C ILE A 65 -11.02 -4.94 10.20
N CYS A 66 -10.58 -3.91 9.46
CA CYS A 66 -9.62 -2.92 9.97
C CYS A 66 -10.09 -1.46 9.79
N PRO A 67 -11.38 -1.15 10.09
CA PRO A 67 -11.87 0.21 9.84
C PRO A 67 -11.16 1.27 10.68
N VAL A 68 -10.72 0.92 11.90
CA VAL A 68 -10.04 1.87 12.78
C VAL A 68 -8.70 2.29 12.19
N SER A 69 -7.97 1.37 11.57
CA SER A 69 -6.68 1.70 10.94
C SER A 69 -6.86 2.72 9.83
N HIS A 70 -7.87 2.52 8.98
CA HIS A 70 -8.16 3.46 7.90
C HIS A 70 -8.62 4.81 8.43
N HIS A 71 -9.45 4.79 9.48
CA HIS A 71 -9.94 6.01 10.08
C HIS A 71 -8.80 6.87 10.64
N LEU A 72 -7.91 6.25 11.40
CA LEU A 72 -6.78 6.95 12.01
C LEU A 72 -5.79 7.44 10.96
N ALA A 73 -5.53 6.64 9.94
CA ALA A 73 -4.63 7.05 8.87
C ALA A 73 -5.15 8.30 8.16
N ALA A 74 -6.45 8.33 7.85
CA ALA A 74 -7.07 9.47 7.19
C ALA A 74 -7.06 10.70 8.09
N ALA A 75 -7.36 10.53 9.39
CA ALA A 75 -7.40 11.63 10.34
C ALA A 75 -6.02 12.27 10.51
N LYS A 76 -4.97 11.43 10.55
CA LYS A 76 -3.61 11.94 10.69
C LYS A 76 -3.10 12.59 9.41
N ALA A 77 -3.53 12.10 8.27
CA ALA A 77 -3.10 12.66 6.98
C ALA A 77 -3.72 14.03 6.70
N GLY A 78 -4.90 14.25 7.23
CA GLY A 78 -5.63 15.53 7.06
C GLY A 78 -5.34 16.61 8.10
#